data_617abb1be5efa9b8958244bda8ea6d06
#
_entry.id   617abb1be5efa9b8958244bda8ea6d06
#
_cell.length_a   1.000
_cell.length_b   1.000
_cell.length_c   1.000
_cell.angle_alpha   90.00
_cell.angle_beta   90.00
_cell.angle_gamma   90.00
#
_symmetry.space_group_name_H-M   'P 1'
#
loop_
_entity.id
_entity.type
_entity.pdbx_description
1 polymer ?
#
loop_
_entity_poly.entity_id
_entity_poly.type
_entity_poly.pdbx_seq_one_letter_code
_entity_poly.pdbx_strand_id
1 'polypeptide(L)'
;MTALTTAPIAPLLDRLFDEAAAASPMSNAAVAALSRDERERLMRSKTDYLDYYARMKDLPLPVSRETGLLLYMLARSSRARTIVEFGTSFGISTLHLAAALRDNGGGRVITI
;
A
#
# COMPACT_ATOMS: atom_id res chain seq x y z
N MET A 1 23.18 5.83 -3.47
CA MET A 1 22.01 6.20 -2.65
C MET A 1 20.77 6.34 -3.53
N THR A 2 19.65 5.88 -3.07
CA THR A 2 18.36 5.96 -3.79
C THR A 2 17.40 6.87 -3.04
N ALA A 3 16.34 7.35 -3.71
CA ALA A 3 15.30 8.13 -3.07
C ALA A 3 14.61 7.34 -1.92
N LEU A 4 14.52 6.00 -2.03
CA LEU A 4 13.96 5.16 -0.98
C LEU A 4 14.78 5.12 0.31
N THR A 5 16.09 5.29 0.23
CA THR A 5 17.00 5.12 1.36
C THR A 5 17.47 6.44 1.97
N THR A 6 16.96 7.55 1.47
CA THR A 6 17.35 8.90 1.92
C THR A 6 16.13 9.70 2.38
N ALA A 7 16.41 10.72 3.21
CA ALA A 7 15.37 11.67 3.59
C ALA A 7 14.93 12.49 2.36
N PRO A 8 13.65 12.89 2.27
CA PRO A 8 12.59 12.72 3.28
C PRO A 8 11.81 11.41 3.19
N ILE A 9 12.06 10.58 2.16
CA ILE A 9 11.23 9.40 1.87
C ILE A 9 11.46 8.26 2.88
N ALA A 10 12.72 7.93 3.20
CA ALA A 10 13.02 6.82 4.10
C ALA A 10 12.34 6.95 5.47
N PRO A 11 12.48 8.05 6.21
CA PRO A 11 11.82 8.18 7.50
C PRO A 11 10.29 8.27 7.38
N LEU A 12 9.77 8.82 6.30
CA LEU A 12 8.34 8.85 6.05
C LEU A 12 7.77 7.43 5.84
N LEU A 13 8.43 6.62 5.04
CA LEU A 13 8.02 5.23 4.83
C LEU A 13 8.06 4.43 6.12
N ASP A 14 9.11 4.56 6.92
CA ASP A 14 9.20 3.88 8.21
C ASP A 14 8.02 4.24 9.11
N ARG A 15 7.70 5.52 9.21
CA ARG A 15 6.54 5.98 9.99
C ARG A 15 5.23 5.41 9.46
N LEU A 16 5.02 5.43 8.14
CA LEU A 16 3.80 4.92 7.53
C LEU A 16 3.64 3.40 7.70
N PHE A 17 4.72 2.65 7.61
CA PHE A 17 4.68 1.22 7.89
C PHE A 17 4.39 0.92 9.37
N ASP A 18 4.96 1.69 10.28
CA ASP A 18 4.69 1.56 11.72
C ASP A 18 3.23 1.90 12.05
N GLU A 19 2.70 2.98 11.48
CA GLU A 19 1.30 3.37 11.62
C GLU A 19 0.36 2.30 11.04
N ALA A 20 0.69 1.74 9.88
CA ALA A 20 -0.08 0.69 9.25
C ALA A 20 -0.09 -0.60 10.09
N ALA A 21 1.04 -0.96 10.69
CA ALA A 21 1.12 -2.12 11.58
C ALA A 21 0.27 -1.93 12.84
N ALA A 22 0.28 -0.73 13.42
CA ALA A 22 -0.53 -0.40 14.61
C ALA A 22 -2.04 -0.38 14.29
N ALA A 23 -2.42 0.02 13.09
CA ALA A 23 -3.81 0.12 12.64
C ALA A 23 -4.25 -1.10 11.79
N SER A 24 -3.54 -2.21 11.86
CA SER A 24 -3.84 -3.39 11.03
C SER A 24 -5.27 -3.90 11.28
N PRO A 25 -5.92 -4.52 10.28
CA PRO A 25 -7.24 -5.14 10.46
C PRO A 25 -7.31 -6.12 11.64
N MET A 26 -6.19 -6.75 11.98
CA MET A 26 -6.08 -7.67 13.12
C MET A 26 -6.18 -6.95 14.46
N SER A 27 -5.85 -5.67 14.53
CA SER A 27 -6.01 -4.85 15.73
C SER A 27 -7.38 -4.14 15.81
N ASN A 28 -8.16 -4.18 14.73
CA ASN A 28 -9.52 -3.64 14.72
C ASN A 28 -10.46 -4.62 15.41
N ALA A 29 -11.09 -4.19 16.52
CA ALA A 29 -11.96 -5.03 17.33
C ALA A 29 -13.13 -5.63 16.53
N ALA A 30 -13.68 -4.89 15.56
CA ALA A 30 -14.78 -5.37 14.71
C ALA A 30 -14.36 -6.50 13.76
N VAL A 31 -13.14 -6.46 13.27
CA VAL A 31 -12.57 -7.49 12.39
C VAL A 31 -11.97 -8.64 13.20
N ALA A 32 -11.33 -8.33 14.31
CA ALA A 32 -10.76 -9.34 15.21
C ALA A 32 -11.84 -10.22 15.87
N ALA A 33 -13.06 -9.69 16.05
CA ALA A 33 -14.20 -10.44 16.56
C ALA A 33 -14.75 -11.47 15.56
N LEU A 34 -14.38 -11.38 14.27
CA LEU A 34 -14.81 -12.33 13.25
C LEU A 34 -13.91 -13.56 13.27
N SER A 35 -14.51 -14.76 13.22
CA SER A 35 -13.77 -16.00 13.01
C SER A 35 -13.11 -16.01 11.63
N ARG A 36 -12.12 -16.90 11.45
CA ARG A 36 -11.47 -17.07 10.15
C ARG A 36 -12.49 -17.45 9.06
N ASP A 37 -13.39 -18.36 9.38
CA ASP A 37 -14.43 -18.85 8.47
C ASP A 37 -15.42 -17.75 8.09
N GLU A 38 -15.80 -16.91 9.04
CA GLU A 38 -16.65 -15.74 8.79
C GLU A 38 -15.97 -14.73 7.87
N ARG A 39 -14.68 -14.45 8.09
CA ARG A 39 -13.89 -13.57 7.21
C ARG A 39 -13.81 -14.11 5.79
N GLU A 40 -13.50 -15.40 5.63
CA GLU A 40 -13.44 -16.04 4.31
C GLU A 40 -14.79 -16.03 3.62
N ARG A 41 -15.87 -16.27 4.36
CA ARG A 41 -17.24 -16.21 3.82
C ARG A 41 -17.59 -14.81 3.33
N LEU A 42 -17.30 -13.78 4.11
CA LEU A 42 -17.56 -12.39 3.73
C LEU A 42 -16.74 -11.98 2.50
N MET A 43 -15.49 -12.39 2.43
CA MET A 43 -14.61 -12.08 1.29
C MET A 43 -15.06 -12.78 -0.01
N ARG A 44 -15.65 -13.97 0.09
CA ARG A 44 -16.14 -14.74 -1.07
C ARG A 44 -17.58 -14.42 -1.45
N SER A 45 -18.32 -13.77 -0.59
CA SER A 45 -19.71 -13.40 -0.86
C SER A 45 -19.78 -12.37 -1.98
N LYS A 46 -20.68 -12.56 -2.93
CA LYS A 46 -20.94 -11.60 -4.01
C LYS A 46 -21.68 -10.34 -3.56
N THR A 47 -22.24 -10.36 -2.36
CA THR A 47 -23.05 -9.26 -1.82
C THR A 47 -22.44 -8.64 -0.57
N ASP A 48 -21.88 -9.46 0.32
CA ASP A 48 -21.40 -9.01 1.63
C ASP A 48 -19.97 -8.49 1.60
N TYR A 49 -19.22 -8.71 0.50
CA TYR A 49 -17.86 -8.21 0.38
C TYR A 49 -17.81 -6.67 0.42
N LEU A 50 -18.82 -5.99 -0.10
CA LEU A 50 -18.90 -4.53 -0.06
C LEU A 50 -18.98 -4.02 1.38
N ASP A 51 -19.77 -4.70 2.23
CA ASP A 51 -19.88 -4.36 3.65
C ASP A 51 -18.57 -4.61 4.40
N TYR A 52 -17.91 -5.72 4.09
CA TYR A 52 -16.57 -6.02 4.64
C TYR A 52 -15.54 -4.96 4.28
N TYR A 53 -15.46 -4.58 3.00
CA TYR A 53 -14.53 -3.54 2.56
C TYR A 53 -14.91 -2.16 3.08
N ALA A 54 -16.21 -1.85 3.22
CA ALA A 54 -16.66 -0.61 3.83
C ALA A 54 -16.18 -0.46 5.28
N ARG A 55 -16.10 -1.56 6.03
CA ARG A 55 -15.54 -1.57 7.39
C ARG A 55 -14.02 -1.34 7.43
N MET A 56 -13.34 -1.65 6.33
CA MET A 56 -11.88 -1.52 6.23
C MET A 56 -11.42 -0.26 5.48
N LYS A 57 -12.35 0.55 4.97
CA LYS A 57 -12.01 1.73 4.14
C LYS A 57 -11.09 2.74 4.84
N ASP A 58 -11.20 2.86 6.15
CA ASP A 58 -10.43 3.81 6.94
C ASP A 58 -9.14 3.18 7.51
N LEU A 59 -8.85 1.94 7.14
CA LEU A 59 -7.64 1.24 7.54
C LEU A 59 -6.59 1.29 6.43
N PRO A 60 -5.32 1.48 6.76
CA PRO A 60 -4.25 1.35 5.78
C PRO A 60 -4.15 -0.11 5.33
N LEU A 61 -4.16 -0.32 4.02
CA LEU A 61 -3.97 -1.62 3.38
C LEU A 61 -2.70 -1.56 2.54
N PRO A 62 -1.52 -1.48 3.17
CA PRO A 62 -0.27 -1.31 2.46
C PRO A 62 0.18 -2.62 1.83
N VAL A 63 0.96 -2.50 0.77
CA VAL A 63 1.84 -3.59 0.35
C VAL A 63 2.91 -3.82 1.43
N SER A 64 3.50 -5.03 1.46
CA SER A 64 4.65 -5.28 2.32
C SER A 64 5.87 -4.46 1.89
N ARG A 65 6.87 -4.34 2.76
CA ARG A 65 8.14 -3.68 2.41
C ARG A 65 8.81 -4.34 1.20
N GLU A 66 8.78 -5.67 1.15
CA GLU A 66 9.36 -6.45 0.05
C GLU A 66 8.62 -6.19 -1.26
N THR A 67 7.31 -6.14 -1.24
CA THR A 67 6.50 -5.83 -2.43
C THR A 67 6.72 -4.38 -2.87
N GLY A 68 6.79 -3.45 -1.94
CA GLY A 68 7.13 -2.05 -2.25
C GLY A 68 8.50 -1.93 -2.92
N LEU A 69 9.50 -2.61 -2.39
CA LEU A 69 10.82 -2.66 -3.00
C LEU A 69 10.81 -3.28 -4.40
N LEU A 70 10.05 -4.37 -4.59
CA LEU A 70 9.88 -4.99 -5.90
C LEU A 70 9.26 -4.01 -6.92
N LEU A 71 8.21 -3.28 -6.52
CA LEU A 71 7.59 -2.26 -7.37
C LEU A 71 8.60 -1.17 -7.77
N TYR A 72 9.39 -0.71 -6.82
CA TYR A 72 10.46 0.25 -7.09
C TYR A 72 11.46 -0.32 -8.10
N MET A 73 11.94 -1.53 -7.89
CA MET A 73 12.92 -2.19 -8.76
C MET A 73 12.37 -2.38 -10.19
N LEU A 74 11.11 -2.80 -10.33
CA LEU A 74 10.45 -2.96 -11.64
C LEU A 74 10.31 -1.62 -12.36
N ALA A 75 9.89 -0.58 -11.66
CA ALA A 75 9.79 0.75 -12.23
C ALA A 75 11.15 1.32 -12.65
N ARG A 76 12.21 1.02 -11.89
CA ARG A 76 13.58 1.39 -12.22
C ARG A 76 14.10 0.63 -13.44
N SER A 77 13.92 -0.69 -13.48
CA SER A 77 14.45 -1.53 -14.55
C SER A 77 13.74 -1.28 -15.89
N SER A 78 12.45 -0.94 -15.85
CA SER A 78 11.68 -0.57 -17.05
C SER A 78 11.92 0.87 -17.50
N ARG A 79 12.67 1.66 -16.73
CA ARG A 79 12.87 3.09 -16.98
C ARG A 79 11.57 3.86 -17.12
N ALA A 80 10.59 3.50 -16.30
CA ALA A 80 9.26 4.09 -16.35
C ALA A 80 9.30 5.62 -16.20
N ARG A 81 8.43 6.30 -16.91
CA ARG A 81 8.23 7.75 -16.86
C ARG A 81 6.81 8.12 -16.47
N THR A 82 5.87 7.25 -16.77
CA THR A 82 4.48 7.40 -16.35
C THR A 82 4.03 6.09 -15.76
N ILE A 83 3.50 6.15 -14.55
CA ILE A 83 2.96 4.99 -13.84
C ILE A 83 1.51 5.30 -13.48
N VAL A 84 0.63 4.35 -13.74
CA VAL A 84 -0.76 4.41 -13.30
C VAL A 84 -0.95 3.38 -12.19
N GLU A 85 -1.44 3.83 -11.06
CA GLU A 85 -1.74 3.00 -9.91
C GLU A 85 -3.24 3.01 -9.65
N PHE A 86 -3.81 1.85 -9.42
CA PHE A 86 -5.16 1.71 -8.91
C PHE A 86 -5.13 1.21 -7.47
N GLY A 87 -5.66 2.02 -6.55
CA GLY A 87 -5.66 1.71 -5.12
C GLY A 87 -4.56 2.46 -4.36
N THR A 88 -4.71 3.77 -4.23
CA THR A 88 -3.74 4.62 -3.51
C THR A 88 -3.63 4.25 -2.04
N SER A 89 -4.76 3.95 -1.37
CA SER A 89 -4.83 3.77 0.07
C SER A 89 -4.13 4.94 0.80
N PHE A 90 -3.16 4.67 1.67
CA PHE A 90 -2.39 5.71 2.38
C PHE A 90 -1.10 6.10 1.66
N GLY A 91 -0.92 5.66 0.42
CA GLY A 91 0.16 6.12 -0.45
C GLY A 91 1.51 5.43 -0.28
N ILE A 92 1.58 4.29 0.41
CA ILE A 92 2.84 3.58 0.63
C ILE A 92 3.42 3.04 -0.68
N SER A 93 2.63 2.30 -1.47
CA SER A 93 3.07 1.85 -2.80
C SER A 93 3.33 3.03 -3.74
N THR A 94 2.49 4.06 -3.65
CA THR A 94 2.64 5.30 -4.43
C THR A 94 4.01 5.96 -4.18
N LEU A 95 4.46 6.00 -2.93
CA LEU A 95 5.77 6.55 -2.58
C LEU A 95 6.93 5.73 -3.18
N HIS A 96 6.82 4.40 -3.19
CA HIS A 96 7.83 3.55 -3.82
C HIS A 96 7.91 3.81 -5.34
N LEU A 97 6.75 3.94 -5.99
CA LEU A 97 6.68 4.23 -7.42
C LEU A 97 7.20 5.64 -7.74
N ALA A 98 6.81 6.63 -6.95
CA ALA A 98 7.30 8.01 -7.10
C ALA A 98 8.81 8.12 -6.88
N ALA A 99 9.35 7.40 -5.89
CA ALA A 99 10.79 7.35 -5.66
C ALA A 99 11.54 6.78 -6.87
N ALA A 100 10.99 5.72 -7.48
CA ALA A 100 11.58 5.15 -8.69
C ALA A 100 11.58 6.14 -9.85
N LEU A 101 10.49 6.86 -10.07
CA LEU A 101 10.43 7.90 -11.12
C LEU A 101 11.42 9.02 -10.87
N ARG A 102 11.58 9.45 -9.62
CA ARG A 102 12.57 10.45 -9.25
C ARG A 102 13.98 9.98 -9.61
N ASP A 103 14.32 8.74 -9.27
CA ASP A 103 15.62 8.15 -9.56
C ASP A 103 15.81 7.85 -11.06
N ASN A 104 14.74 7.75 -11.84
CA ASN A 104 14.76 7.66 -13.30
C ASN A 104 14.97 9.04 -13.98
N GLY A 105 15.02 10.11 -13.23
CA GLY A 105 15.19 11.46 -13.75
C GLY A 105 13.87 12.26 -13.85
N GLY A 106 12.81 11.76 -13.30
CA GLY A 106 11.50 12.42 -13.26
C GLY A 106 10.41 11.61 -13.96
N GLY A 107 9.21 12.11 -13.90
CA GLY A 107 8.03 11.46 -14.44
C GLY A 107 6.78 11.79 -13.62
N ARG A 108 5.73 10.99 -13.75
CA ARG A 108 4.50 11.17 -12.99
C ARG A 108 3.87 9.83 -12.59
N VAL A 109 3.30 9.83 -11.41
CA VAL A 109 2.39 8.78 -10.95
C VAL A 109 0.98 9.32 -10.99
N ILE A 110 0.08 8.57 -11.62
CA ILE A 110 -1.36 8.83 -11.61
C ILE A 110 -1.96 7.74 -10.73
N THR A 111 -2.55 8.12 -9.62
CA THR A 111 -3.08 7.15 -8.66
C THR A 111 -4.52 7.47 -8.29
N ILE A 112 -5.32 6.44 -8.11
CA ILE A 112 -6.76 6.53 -7.83
C ILE A 112 -7.09 5.69 -6.59
#